data_5b3adecd3b6d3f2f5a2da75f133760d7
#
_entry.id   5b3adecd3b6d3f2f5a2da75f133760d7
#
_cell.length_a   1.000
_cell.length_b   1.000
_cell.length_c   1.000
_cell.angle_alpha   90.00
_cell.angle_beta   90.00
_cell.angle_gamma   90.00
#
_symmetry.space_group_name_H-M   'P 1'
#
loop_
_entity.id
_entity.type
_entity.pdbx_description
1 polymer ?
#
loop_
_entity_poly.entity_id
_entity_poly.type
_entity_poly.pdbx_seq_one_letter_code
_entity_poly.pdbx_strand_id
1 'polypeptide(L)'
;DVVLAIGNPFGVFGNTVTMGIVSALGRTQLSDSNPFESFIQTDAAINQGNSGGALINTNGDLIGINSSIFTRTGDFSGIGFAIPSALAKPIMEQLIATGEVKRGYIGVNLGSVTPDIAQRLALKDAKGAFVGAVLDGAPGSRAGLRVNDVIVEINGKATNDRTDAVNTIAMTGPEQTIPLKVVRQGELVELKVTLGKRPQIKRQ
;
A
#
# COMPACT_ATOMS: atom_id res chain seq x y z
N ASP A 1 7.32 -4.13 18.35
CA ASP A 1 6.31 -3.66 19.32
C ASP A 1 5.34 -4.78 19.63
N VAL A 2 4.89 -4.89 20.89
CA VAL A 2 3.85 -5.83 21.32
C VAL A 2 2.49 -5.36 20.82
N VAL A 3 1.66 -6.30 20.36
CA VAL A 3 0.32 -6.04 19.86
C VAL A 3 -0.69 -7.06 20.38
N LEU A 4 -1.95 -6.64 20.42
CA LEU A 4 -3.08 -7.47 20.80
C LEU A 4 -4.06 -7.53 19.62
N ALA A 5 -4.37 -8.74 19.16
CA ALA A 5 -5.41 -8.96 18.16
C ALA A 5 -6.71 -9.33 18.86
N ILE A 6 -7.76 -8.55 18.61
CA ILE A 6 -9.09 -8.70 19.21
C ILE A 6 -10.04 -9.21 18.15
N GLY A 7 -10.86 -10.20 18.50
CA GLY A 7 -11.83 -10.74 17.57
C GLY A 7 -12.78 -11.75 18.22
N ASN A 8 -13.56 -12.41 17.40
CA ASN A 8 -14.47 -13.47 17.80
C ASN A 8 -14.18 -14.75 16.99
N PRO A 9 -13.07 -15.46 17.30
CA PRO A 9 -12.66 -16.61 16.52
C PRO A 9 -13.76 -17.69 16.55
N PHE A 10 -14.03 -18.23 15.35
CA PHE A 10 -15.06 -19.24 15.09
C PHE A 10 -16.51 -18.83 15.44
N GLY A 11 -16.75 -17.58 15.84
CA GLY A 11 -18.08 -17.09 16.22
C GLY A 11 -18.64 -17.68 17.51
N VAL A 12 -17.83 -18.47 18.25
CA VAL A 12 -18.30 -19.28 19.40
C VAL A 12 -17.74 -18.78 20.73
N PHE A 13 -16.54 -18.20 20.72
CA PHE A 13 -15.80 -17.90 21.96
C PHE A 13 -15.98 -16.47 22.49
N GLY A 14 -16.89 -15.69 21.91
CA GLY A 14 -17.03 -14.28 22.29
C GLY A 14 -15.78 -13.47 21.97
N ASN A 15 -15.59 -12.35 22.63
CA ASN A 15 -14.41 -11.50 22.41
C ASN A 15 -13.15 -12.18 22.94
N THR A 16 -12.29 -12.60 22.03
CA THR A 16 -10.98 -13.21 22.35
C THR A 16 -9.88 -12.22 22.04
N VAL A 17 -8.87 -12.20 22.90
CA VAL A 17 -7.66 -11.40 22.73
C VAL A 17 -6.47 -12.34 22.61
N THR A 18 -5.68 -12.20 21.56
CA THR A 18 -4.40 -12.88 21.39
C THR A 18 -3.26 -11.87 21.39
N MET A 19 -2.10 -12.24 21.91
CA MET A 19 -0.93 -11.37 22.02
C MET A 19 0.17 -11.85 21.08
N GLY A 20 0.89 -10.92 20.51
CA GLY A 20 2.07 -11.14 19.69
C GLY A 20 2.86 -9.85 19.49
N ILE A 21 3.64 -9.79 18.44
CA ILE A 21 4.43 -8.61 18.06
C ILE A 21 4.15 -8.18 16.62
N VAL A 22 4.53 -6.94 16.30
CA VAL A 22 4.71 -6.54 14.90
C VAL A 22 5.93 -7.25 14.36
N SER A 23 5.73 -8.26 13.52
CA SER A 23 6.81 -9.07 12.94
C SER A 23 7.42 -8.41 11.70
N ALA A 24 6.61 -7.64 10.93
CA ALA A 24 7.08 -6.84 9.80
C ALA A 24 6.04 -5.77 9.43
N LEU A 25 6.49 -4.77 8.68
CA LEU A 25 5.64 -3.74 8.09
C LEU A 25 5.74 -3.80 6.55
N GLY A 26 4.71 -3.27 5.87
CA GLY A 26 4.72 -3.12 4.42
C GLY A 26 4.70 -4.45 3.66
N ARG A 27 4.15 -5.53 4.24
CA ARG A 27 4.02 -6.80 3.53
C ARG A 27 3.08 -6.66 2.35
N THR A 28 3.55 -7.09 1.20
CA THR A 28 2.86 -7.06 -0.09
C THR A 28 2.82 -8.46 -0.71
N GLN A 29 2.13 -8.61 -1.84
CA GLN A 29 2.11 -9.85 -2.62
C GLN A 29 1.39 -11.04 -1.94
N LEU A 30 0.40 -10.76 -1.10
CA LEU A 30 -0.50 -11.80 -0.60
C LEU A 30 -1.57 -12.16 -1.65
N SER A 31 -1.79 -11.27 -2.61
CA SER A 31 -2.70 -11.48 -3.74
C SER A 31 -2.16 -10.78 -4.99
N ASP A 32 -2.05 -11.50 -6.10
CA ASP A 32 -1.63 -10.95 -7.40
C ASP A 32 -2.61 -9.91 -7.94
N SER A 33 -3.83 -9.87 -7.42
CA SER A 33 -4.90 -9.00 -7.91
C SER A 33 -5.02 -7.64 -7.22
N ASN A 34 -4.33 -7.41 -6.09
CA ASN A 34 -4.45 -6.17 -5.32
C ASN A 34 -3.13 -5.40 -5.22
N PRO A 35 -2.92 -4.35 -6.02
CA PRO A 35 -1.69 -3.56 -6.00
C PRO A 35 -1.56 -2.64 -4.77
N PHE A 36 -2.59 -2.55 -3.91
CA PHE A 36 -2.64 -1.65 -2.76
C PHE A 36 -2.28 -2.34 -1.44
N GLU A 37 -1.79 -3.57 -1.51
CA GLU A 37 -1.41 -4.31 -0.31
C GLU A 37 -0.22 -3.66 0.40
N SER A 38 -0.39 -3.43 1.69
CA SER A 38 0.67 -3.00 2.61
C SER A 38 0.22 -3.41 4.00
N PHE A 39 0.50 -4.66 4.38
CA PHE A 39 0.03 -5.23 5.63
C PHE A 39 1.05 -5.07 6.76
N ILE A 40 0.53 -4.98 7.99
CA ILE A 40 1.26 -5.29 9.20
C ILE A 40 1.27 -6.81 9.33
N GLN A 41 2.45 -7.42 9.44
CA GLN A 41 2.58 -8.83 9.82
C GLN A 41 2.69 -8.95 11.32
N THR A 42 1.98 -9.92 11.90
CA THR A 42 2.02 -10.24 13.34
C THR A 42 2.03 -11.75 13.55
N ASP A 43 2.59 -12.18 14.67
CA ASP A 43 2.49 -13.55 15.18
C ASP A 43 1.41 -13.70 16.27
N ALA A 44 0.68 -12.62 16.59
CA ALA A 44 -0.58 -12.74 17.34
C ALA A 44 -1.53 -13.68 16.60
N ALA A 45 -2.09 -14.67 17.28
CA ALA A 45 -2.92 -15.68 16.64
C ALA A 45 -4.19 -15.08 16.04
N ILE A 46 -4.30 -15.14 14.71
CA ILE A 46 -5.46 -14.73 13.92
C ILE A 46 -6.08 -15.99 13.31
N ASN A 47 -7.35 -16.20 13.58
CA ASN A 47 -8.13 -17.31 13.04
C ASN A 47 -9.41 -16.79 12.40
N GLN A 48 -10.14 -17.67 11.73
CA GLN A 48 -11.44 -17.34 11.17
C GLN A 48 -12.37 -16.74 12.26
N GLY A 49 -12.95 -15.57 11.98
CA GLY A 49 -13.75 -14.81 12.92
C GLY A 49 -13.02 -13.62 13.55
N ASN A 50 -11.68 -13.55 13.48
CA ASN A 50 -10.93 -12.37 13.89
C ASN A 50 -10.86 -11.31 12.79
N SER A 51 -11.14 -11.64 11.54
CA SER A 51 -11.12 -10.69 10.43
C SER A 51 -12.14 -9.56 10.65
N GLY A 52 -11.70 -8.31 10.47
CA GLY A 52 -12.46 -7.11 10.82
C GLY A 52 -12.30 -6.65 12.26
N GLY A 53 -11.72 -7.47 13.13
CA GLY A 53 -11.38 -7.11 14.51
C GLY A 53 -10.16 -6.19 14.58
N ALA A 54 -9.92 -5.64 15.77
CA ALA A 54 -8.85 -4.68 16.00
C ALA A 54 -7.50 -5.37 16.22
N LEU A 55 -6.43 -4.77 15.67
CA LEU A 55 -5.06 -4.94 16.11
C LEU A 55 -4.66 -3.67 16.86
N ILE A 56 -4.37 -3.75 18.15
CA ILE A 56 -4.03 -2.60 18.98
C ILE A 56 -2.60 -2.73 19.54
N ASN A 57 -2.00 -1.60 19.89
CA ASN A 57 -0.75 -1.56 20.63
C ASN A 57 -0.99 -1.65 22.16
N THR A 58 0.07 -1.61 22.94
CA THR A 58 -0.01 -1.65 24.42
C THR A 58 -0.61 -0.40 25.05
N ASN A 59 -0.74 0.69 24.31
CA ASN A 59 -1.42 1.91 24.77
C ASN A 59 -2.93 1.87 24.49
N GLY A 60 -3.42 0.85 23.79
CA GLY A 60 -4.82 0.75 23.36
C GLY A 60 -5.10 1.45 22.01
N ASP A 61 -4.09 1.97 21.30
CA ASP A 61 -4.29 2.60 20.02
C ASP A 61 -4.55 1.56 18.93
N LEU A 62 -5.52 1.80 18.06
CA LEU A 62 -5.81 0.99 16.89
C LEU A 62 -4.70 1.17 15.86
N ILE A 63 -3.85 0.18 15.67
CA ILE A 63 -2.78 0.19 14.67
C ILE A 63 -3.14 -0.54 13.38
N GLY A 64 -4.12 -1.47 13.43
CA GLY A 64 -4.56 -2.20 12.25
C GLY A 64 -5.91 -2.88 12.42
N ILE A 65 -6.42 -3.40 11.30
CA ILE A 65 -7.64 -4.22 11.24
C ILE A 65 -7.21 -5.62 10.80
N ASN A 66 -7.47 -6.63 11.64
CA ASN A 66 -7.15 -8.03 11.35
C ASN A 66 -7.80 -8.45 10.03
N SER A 67 -7.06 -9.10 9.14
CA SER A 67 -7.51 -9.38 7.79
C SER A 67 -7.40 -10.86 7.42
N SER A 68 -6.18 -11.40 7.38
CA SER A 68 -5.90 -12.73 6.83
C SER A 68 -4.72 -13.38 7.52
N ILE A 69 -4.50 -14.64 7.19
CA ILE A 69 -3.32 -15.41 7.59
C ILE A 69 -2.60 -15.95 6.37
N PHE A 70 -1.31 -16.18 6.49
CA PHE A 70 -0.59 -17.01 5.53
C PHE A 70 -0.61 -18.46 6.01
N THR A 71 -1.21 -19.34 5.21
CA THR A 71 -1.38 -20.73 5.61
C THR A 71 -1.37 -21.67 4.39
N ARG A 72 -0.95 -22.90 4.60
CA ARG A 72 -1.05 -24.00 3.61
C ARG A 72 -2.17 -24.98 3.96
N THR A 73 -2.60 -25.01 5.20
CA THR A 73 -3.58 -25.97 5.75
C THR A 73 -4.92 -25.34 6.08
N GLY A 74 -5.01 -24.01 6.12
CA GLY A 74 -6.18 -23.26 6.56
C GLY A 74 -6.06 -22.77 8.01
N ASP A 75 -5.15 -23.33 8.80
CA ASP A 75 -4.94 -22.98 10.20
C ASP A 75 -3.86 -21.90 10.38
N PHE A 76 -3.89 -21.17 11.47
CA PHE A 76 -2.85 -20.20 11.81
C PHE A 76 -1.50 -20.89 12.03
N SER A 77 -0.49 -20.42 11.30
CA SER A 77 0.88 -20.96 11.33
C SER A 77 1.92 -19.94 11.81
N GLY A 78 1.52 -18.99 12.66
CA GLY A 78 2.42 -17.95 13.19
C GLY A 78 2.56 -16.73 12.27
N ILE A 79 1.77 -16.62 11.19
CA ILE A 79 1.83 -15.49 10.27
C ILE A 79 0.42 -14.94 10.03
N GLY A 80 0.11 -13.86 10.70
CA GLY A 80 -1.11 -13.09 10.54
C GLY A 80 -0.85 -11.74 9.88
N PHE A 81 -1.88 -11.17 9.27
CA PHE A 81 -1.84 -9.88 8.59
C PHE A 81 -2.98 -8.97 9.02
N ALA A 82 -2.65 -7.69 9.20
CA ALA A 82 -3.62 -6.64 9.48
C ALA A 82 -3.44 -5.48 8.50
N ILE A 83 -4.54 -4.85 8.10
CA ILE A 83 -4.55 -3.63 7.31
C ILE A 83 -4.18 -2.47 8.24
N PRO A 84 -3.12 -1.67 7.96
CA PRO A 84 -2.76 -0.53 8.79
C PRO A 84 -3.92 0.46 8.97
N SER A 85 -4.15 0.94 10.19
CA SER A 85 -5.19 1.94 10.48
C SER A 85 -5.01 3.23 9.68
N ALA A 86 -3.76 3.61 9.39
CA ALA A 86 -3.43 4.75 8.53
C ALA A 86 -3.94 4.61 7.08
N LEU A 87 -4.09 3.39 6.57
CA LEU A 87 -4.70 3.12 5.26
C LEU A 87 -6.22 2.95 5.36
N ALA A 88 -6.71 2.34 6.43
CA ALA A 88 -8.13 2.05 6.60
C ALA A 88 -8.96 3.32 6.87
N LYS A 89 -8.45 4.23 7.73
CA LYS A 89 -9.16 5.44 8.15
C LYS A 89 -9.63 6.33 7.00
N PRO A 90 -8.77 6.80 6.07
CA PRO A 90 -9.22 7.66 4.97
C PRO A 90 -10.17 6.95 3.99
N ILE A 91 -10.09 5.63 3.86
CA ILE A 91 -11.03 4.83 3.07
C ILE A 91 -12.40 4.81 3.76
N MET A 92 -12.43 4.57 5.06
CA MET A 92 -13.65 4.60 5.87
C MET A 92 -14.33 5.97 5.79
N GLU A 93 -13.57 7.06 5.94
CA GLU A 93 -14.09 8.44 5.86
C GLU A 93 -14.72 8.72 4.49
N GLN A 94 -14.10 8.27 3.38
CA GLN A 94 -14.69 8.41 2.05
C GLN A 94 -15.99 7.60 1.90
N LEU A 95 -16.03 6.37 2.39
CA LEU A 95 -17.22 5.51 2.33
C LEU A 95 -18.38 6.11 3.13
N ILE A 96 -18.11 6.67 4.30
CA ILE A 96 -19.14 7.35 5.13
C ILE A 96 -19.65 8.61 4.41
N ALA A 97 -18.75 9.40 3.82
CA ALA A 97 -19.12 10.67 3.21
C ALA A 97 -19.82 10.51 1.86
N THR A 98 -19.42 9.55 1.03
CA THR A 98 -19.85 9.48 -0.39
C THR A 98 -20.31 8.11 -0.86
N GLY A 99 -20.18 7.07 -0.04
CA GLY A 99 -20.49 5.68 -0.41
C GLY A 99 -19.50 5.05 -1.38
N GLU A 100 -18.48 5.77 -1.85
CA GLU A 100 -17.47 5.26 -2.80
C GLU A 100 -16.05 5.66 -2.43
N VAL A 101 -15.07 4.86 -2.85
CA VAL A 101 -13.64 5.18 -2.72
C VAL A 101 -13.11 5.68 -4.06
N LYS A 102 -12.72 6.94 -4.11
CA LYS A 102 -12.11 7.57 -5.29
C LYS A 102 -10.60 7.52 -5.18
N ARG A 103 -9.96 6.73 -6.03
CA ARG A 103 -8.50 6.60 -6.05
C ARG A 103 -7.87 7.46 -7.13
N GLY A 104 -6.77 8.14 -6.76
CA GLY A 104 -5.91 8.83 -7.70
C GLY A 104 -5.24 7.85 -8.68
N TYR A 105 -4.93 8.36 -9.87
CA TYR A 105 -4.38 7.57 -10.95
C TYR A 105 -3.47 8.43 -11.82
N ILE A 106 -2.32 7.89 -12.21
CA ILE A 106 -1.37 8.57 -13.10
C ILE A 106 -1.14 7.86 -14.44
N GLY A 107 -1.59 6.62 -14.58
CA GLY A 107 -1.50 5.87 -15.84
C GLY A 107 -0.10 5.40 -16.18
N VAL A 108 0.61 4.86 -15.21
CA VAL A 108 1.92 4.23 -15.39
C VAL A 108 1.93 2.82 -14.84
N ASN A 109 2.80 1.98 -15.37
CA ASN A 109 3.16 0.70 -14.76
C ASN A 109 4.40 0.92 -13.90
N LEU A 110 4.28 0.64 -12.60
CA LEU A 110 5.36 0.77 -11.64
C LEU A 110 5.94 -0.60 -11.30
N GLY A 111 7.25 -0.68 -11.28
CA GLY A 111 8.05 -1.82 -10.82
C GLY A 111 8.90 -1.47 -9.61
N SER A 112 9.47 -2.51 -8.99
CA SER A 112 10.48 -2.33 -7.94
C SER A 112 11.82 -1.93 -8.56
N VAL A 113 12.59 -1.12 -7.84
CA VAL A 113 13.97 -0.82 -8.20
C VAL A 113 14.85 -1.98 -7.73
N THR A 114 15.32 -2.79 -8.68
CA THR A 114 16.30 -3.84 -8.39
C THR A 114 17.72 -3.27 -8.33
N PRO A 115 18.69 -3.96 -7.72
CA PRO A 115 20.11 -3.54 -7.75
C PRO A 115 20.61 -3.27 -9.16
N ASP A 116 20.24 -4.07 -10.14
CA ASP A 116 20.62 -3.90 -11.55
C ASP A 116 20.02 -2.61 -12.16
N ILE A 117 18.75 -2.31 -11.83
CA ILE A 117 18.11 -1.06 -12.25
C ILE A 117 18.82 0.13 -11.58
N ALA A 118 19.12 0.04 -10.29
CA ALA A 118 19.79 1.09 -9.56
C ALA A 118 21.17 1.38 -10.18
N GLN A 119 21.96 0.36 -10.46
CA GLN A 119 23.26 0.50 -11.11
C GLN A 119 23.13 1.11 -12.52
N ARG A 120 22.24 0.60 -13.35
CA ARG A 120 22.02 1.09 -14.72
C ARG A 120 21.60 2.55 -14.78
N LEU A 121 20.81 3.01 -13.81
CA LEU A 121 20.28 4.36 -13.74
C LEU A 121 21.09 5.29 -12.82
N ALA A 122 22.27 4.84 -12.34
CA ALA A 122 23.16 5.58 -11.44
C ALA A 122 22.46 6.11 -10.18
N LEU A 123 21.56 5.31 -9.60
CA LEU A 123 20.90 5.63 -8.34
C LEU A 123 21.84 5.38 -7.16
N LYS A 124 21.71 6.18 -6.10
CA LYS A 124 22.49 6.02 -4.87
C LYS A 124 22.14 4.75 -4.10
N ASP A 125 20.87 4.32 -4.18
CA ASP A 125 20.34 3.12 -3.53
C ASP A 125 19.21 2.52 -4.38
N ALA A 126 18.77 1.32 -4.02
CA ALA A 126 17.68 0.62 -4.70
C ALA A 126 16.29 1.03 -4.16
N LYS A 127 16.08 2.34 -3.94
CA LYS A 127 14.81 2.89 -3.47
C LYS A 127 14.05 3.60 -4.58
N GLY A 128 12.73 3.68 -4.41
CA GLY A 128 11.83 4.35 -5.34
C GLY A 128 10.96 3.39 -6.13
N ALA A 129 10.17 3.94 -7.04
CA ALA A 129 9.30 3.19 -7.93
C ALA A 129 9.74 3.38 -9.38
N PHE A 130 10.15 2.29 -10.03
CA PHE A 130 10.60 2.29 -11.41
C PHE A 130 9.40 2.41 -12.37
N VAL A 131 9.46 3.32 -13.33
CA VAL A 131 8.45 3.51 -14.38
C VAL A 131 8.76 2.59 -15.56
N GLY A 132 8.08 1.47 -15.62
CA GLY A 132 8.25 0.47 -16.68
C GLY A 132 7.45 0.78 -17.95
N ALA A 133 6.29 1.43 -17.81
CA ALA A 133 5.48 1.89 -18.93
C ALA A 133 4.68 3.14 -18.57
N VAL A 134 4.39 3.96 -19.56
CA VAL A 134 3.53 5.17 -19.44
C VAL A 134 2.43 5.05 -20.47
N LEU A 135 1.18 5.15 -20.03
CA LEU A 135 0.02 5.08 -20.92
C LEU A 135 -0.19 6.44 -21.60
N ASP A 136 -0.29 6.42 -22.92
CA ASP A 136 -0.49 7.63 -23.71
C ASP A 136 -1.78 8.38 -23.32
N GLY A 137 -1.67 9.71 -23.23
CA GLY A 137 -2.77 10.57 -22.82
C GLY A 137 -3.17 10.45 -21.35
N ALA A 138 -2.55 9.58 -20.55
CA ALA A 138 -2.78 9.50 -19.13
C ALA A 138 -2.15 10.70 -18.38
N PRO A 139 -2.56 10.97 -17.12
CA PRO A 139 -2.04 12.08 -16.33
C PRO A 139 -0.51 12.11 -16.25
N GLY A 140 0.14 10.98 -16.04
CA GLY A 140 1.60 10.87 -15.98
C GLY A 140 2.27 11.23 -17.32
N SER A 141 1.71 10.76 -18.44
CA SER A 141 2.19 11.12 -19.78
C SER A 141 2.10 12.63 -20.00
N ARG A 142 0.94 13.24 -19.71
CA ARG A 142 0.75 14.69 -19.85
C ARG A 142 1.67 15.52 -18.95
N ALA A 143 2.05 14.98 -17.80
CA ALA A 143 2.99 15.61 -16.86
C ALA A 143 4.46 15.41 -17.27
N GLY A 144 4.73 14.62 -18.30
CA GLY A 144 6.09 14.38 -18.81
C GLY A 144 6.83 13.24 -18.11
N LEU A 145 6.14 12.33 -17.40
CA LEU A 145 6.73 11.06 -16.96
C LEU A 145 7.15 10.22 -18.16
N ARG A 146 8.26 9.53 -18.04
CA ARG A 146 8.85 8.70 -19.12
C ARG A 146 9.21 7.31 -18.59
N VAL A 147 9.26 6.35 -19.49
CA VAL A 147 9.83 5.03 -19.19
C VAL A 147 11.29 5.19 -18.74
N ASN A 148 11.70 4.40 -17.79
CA ASN A 148 12.98 4.46 -17.07
C ASN A 148 13.13 5.63 -16.07
N ASP A 149 12.13 6.44 -15.82
CA ASP A 149 12.13 7.30 -14.64
C ASP A 149 12.07 6.43 -13.37
N VAL A 150 12.65 6.92 -12.27
CA VAL A 150 12.44 6.37 -10.94
C VAL A 150 11.82 7.42 -10.06
N ILE A 151 10.59 7.19 -9.62
CA ILE A 151 9.90 8.09 -8.69
C ILE A 151 10.52 7.93 -7.32
N VAL A 152 11.10 9.00 -6.78
CA VAL A 152 11.79 9.02 -5.48
C VAL A 152 11.07 9.85 -4.42
N GLU A 153 10.15 10.72 -4.83
CA GLU A 153 9.33 11.53 -3.92
C GLU A 153 7.97 11.82 -4.55
N ILE A 154 6.91 11.75 -3.75
CA ILE A 154 5.53 12.04 -4.12
C ILE A 154 4.93 12.97 -3.06
N ASN A 155 4.51 14.18 -3.48
CA ASN A 155 3.87 15.15 -2.60
C ASN A 155 4.68 15.43 -1.30
N GLY A 156 6.00 15.59 -1.43
CA GLY A 156 6.92 15.86 -0.33
C GLY A 156 7.29 14.65 0.53
N LYS A 157 6.77 13.45 0.23
CA LYS A 157 7.12 12.21 0.93
C LYS A 157 8.08 11.37 0.11
N ALA A 158 9.16 10.91 0.73
CA ALA A 158 10.07 9.97 0.10
C ALA A 158 9.33 8.67 -0.29
N THR A 159 9.64 8.16 -1.47
CA THR A 159 9.10 6.91 -2.01
C THR A 159 10.17 5.83 -1.85
N ASN A 160 9.92 4.85 -0.99
CA ASN A 160 10.89 3.78 -0.73
C ASN A 160 10.78 2.65 -1.76
N ASP A 161 9.58 2.34 -2.21
CA ASP A 161 9.31 1.25 -3.14
C ASP A 161 8.06 1.50 -4.01
N ARG A 162 7.76 0.53 -4.86
CA ARG A 162 6.57 0.53 -5.71
C ARG A 162 5.27 0.68 -4.91
N THR A 163 5.16 0.03 -3.75
CA THR A 163 3.95 0.00 -2.94
C THR A 163 3.68 1.36 -2.30
N ASP A 164 4.72 2.02 -1.78
CA ASP A 164 4.64 3.40 -1.29
C ASP A 164 4.11 4.34 -2.38
N ALA A 165 4.64 4.23 -3.62
CA ALA A 165 4.20 5.04 -4.74
C ALA A 165 2.72 4.81 -5.07
N VAL A 166 2.32 3.54 -5.22
CA VAL A 166 0.94 3.17 -5.57
C VAL A 166 -0.04 3.66 -4.51
N ASN A 167 0.27 3.43 -3.23
CA ASN A 167 -0.59 3.83 -2.12
C ASN A 167 -0.68 5.35 -1.99
N THR A 168 0.44 6.07 -2.07
CA THR A 168 0.44 7.53 -1.97
C THR A 168 -0.38 8.18 -3.09
N ILE A 169 -0.22 7.73 -4.34
CA ILE A 169 -1.00 8.21 -5.48
C ILE A 169 -2.48 7.90 -5.29
N ALA A 170 -2.82 6.66 -4.93
CA ALA A 170 -4.20 6.22 -4.77
C ALA A 170 -4.92 6.97 -3.65
N MET A 171 -4.26 7.20 -2.52
CA MET A 171 -4.85 7.86 -1.34
C MET A 171 -4.98 9.38 -1.50
N THR A 172 -4.20 10.00 -2.38
CA THR A 172 -4.32 11.45 -2.65
C THR A 172 -5.64 11.80 -3.34
N GLY A 173 -6.25 10.83 -4.04
CA GLY A 173 -7.50 11.06 -4.74
C GLY A 173 -7.33 11.73 -6.12
N PRO A 174 -8.39 11.72 -6.96
CA PRO A 174 -8.37 12.36 -8.27
C PRO A 174 -8.44 13.89 -8.17
N GLU A 175 -8.12 14.59 -9.28
CA GLU A 175 -8.19 16.03 -9.48
C GLU A 175 -7.19 16.85 -8.64
N GLN A 176 -6.43 16.21 -7.77
CA GLN A 176 -5.35 16.85 -7.03
C GLN A 176 -4.09 16.97 -7.90
N THR A 177 -3.46 18.15 -7.90
CA THR A 177 -2.15 18.35 -8.53
C THR A 177 -1.06 18.20 -7.49
N ILE A 178 -0.17 17.25 -7.70
CA ILE A 178 0.91 16.92 -6.76
C ILE A 178 2.28 17.04 -7.42
N PRO A 179 3.30 17.50 -6.68
CA PRO A 179 4.68 17.42 -7.13
C PRO A 179 5.17 15.98 -7.05
N LEU A 180 5.92 15.57 -8.08
CA LEU A 180 6.69 14.34 -8.13
C LEU A 180 8.16 14.69 -8.36
N LYS A 181 9.08 14.02 -7.65
CA LYS A 181 10.48 14.01 -8.01
C LYS A 181 10.85 12.66 -8.58
N VAL A 182 11.48 12.68 -9.72
CA VAL A 182 11.97 11.48 -10.40
C VAL A 182 13.47 11.61 -10.67
N VAL A 183 14.17 10.48 -10.65
CA VAL A 183 15.52 10.40 -11.19
C VAL A 183 15.41 9.93 -12.63
N ARG A 184 15.95 10.73 -13.54
CA ARG A 184 16.00 10.49 -14.98
C ARG A 184 17.43 10.61 -15.47
N GLN A 185 18.03 9.51 -15.94
CA GLN A 185 19.43 9.48 -16.42
C GLN A 185 20.43 10.05 -15.39
N GLY A 186 20.23 9.77 -14.10
CA GLY A 186 21.05 10.26 -13.01
C GLY A 186 20.73 11.66 -12.48
N GLU A 187 19.85 12.41 -13.15
CA GLU A 187 19.44 13.76 -12.76
C GLU A 187 18.09 13.76 -12.05
N LEU A 188 17.93 14.65 -11.07
CA LEU A 188 16.67 14.85 -10.38
C LEU A 188 15.78 15.80 -11.20
N VAL A 189 14.58 15.34 -11.54
CA VAL A 189 13.58 16.11 -12.31
C VAL A 189 12.33 16.27 -11.48
N GLU A 190 11.83 17.50 -11.37
CA GLU A 190 10.55 17.80 -10.72
C GLU A 190 9.44 17.89 -11.76
N LEU A 191 8.32 17.22 -11.50
CA LEU A 191 7.14 17.20 -12.33
C LEU A 191 5.92 17.57 -11.49
N LYS A 192 4.89 18.15 -12.12
CA LYS A 192 3.58 18.39 -11.49
C LYS A 192 2.55 17.53 -12.22
N VAL A 193 1.89 16.64 -11.49
CA VAL A 193 0.92 15.71 -12.05
C VAL A 193 -0.45 15.97 -11.46
N THR A 194 -1.43 16.28 -12.30
CA THR A 194 -2.84 16.31 -11.88
C THR A 194 -3.40 14.90 -11.99
N LEU A 195 -3.79 14.32 -10.87
CA LEU A 195 -4.26 12.94 -10.79
C LEU A 195 -5.61 12.78 -11.50
N GLY A 196 -5.76 11.70 -12.26
CA GLY A 196 -7.04 11.28 -12.81
C GLY A 196 -7.80 10.33 -11.86
N LYS A 197 -9.06 10.06 -12.16
CA LYS A 197 -9.82 8.99 -11.52
C LYS A 197 -9.35 7.64 -12.09
N ARG A 198 -9.06 6.68 -11.21
CA ARG A 198 -8.67 5.33 -11.65
C ARG A 198 -9.83 4.67 -12.42
N PRO A 199 -9.60 4.14 -13.62
CA PRO A 199 -10.63 3.37 -14.34
C PRO A 199 -11.11 2.19 -13.50
N GLN A 200 -12.42 2.00 -13.40
CA GLN A 200 -12.98 0.80 -12.80
C GLN A 200 -12.79 -0.37 -13.76
N ILE A 201 -12.07 -1.39 -13.33
CA ILE A 201 -12.00 -2.65 -14.07
C ILE A 201 -13.35 -3.35 -13.82
N LYS A 202 -14.20 -3.39 -14.82
CA LYS A 202 -15.41 -4.27 -14.77
C LYS A 202 -14.88 -5.71 -14.68
N ARG A 203 -15.05 -6.35 -13.53
CA ARG A 203 -14.88 -7.81 -13.45
C ARG A 203 -15.98 -8.41 -14.34
N GLN A 204 -15.57 -9.10 -15.38
CA GLN A 204 -16.42 -9.99 -16.16
C GLN A 204 -16.72 -11.25 -15.35
#